data_620b6fd7cea2bd622d98070daae4f407
#
_entry.id   620b6fd7cea2bd622d98070daae4f407
#
_cell.length_a   1.000
_cell.length_b   1.000
_cell.length_c   1.000
_cell.angle_alpha   90.00
_cell.angle_beta   90.00
_cell.angle_gamma   90.00
#
_symmetry.space_group_name_H-M   'P 1'
#
loop_
_entity.id
_entity.type
_entity.pdbx_description
1 polymer ?
#
loop_
_entity_poly.entity_id
_entity_poly.type
_entity_poly.pdbx_seq_one_letter_code
_entity_poly.pdbx_strand_id
1 'polypeptide(L)'
;MMIDSHIHTEFSDDSEMKVKNALEQSRKSGIGMTFTEHLDLKFPKGADMAFDIDKYFNDYEKYRSKKLMLGIEIGMQEVCLEENREVASKYPFDYIIGSIHAVGGEDIYYPKYYEGKTKKEAYEKYFLSMIANVEQYDFIDSLGHIDYISRYATYDDKEIHYNEFDEYINEIFKTIVRNEKVIEINTRRLGNKEAYTNLINIYKAYRQVGGKYVTIGSDAHNAEDIGAYFTQAIRLCEICNLKPVYFKERKMEYMII
;
A
#
# COMPACT_ATOMS: atom_id res chain seq x y z
N MET A 1 -1.78 1.11 -20.59
CA MET A 1 -1.70 -0.25 -20.03
C MET A 1 -1.94 -0.14 -18.54
N MET A 2 -2.86 -0.92 -17.99
CA MET A 2 -3.08 -0.99 -16.54
C MET A 2 -1.97 -1.79 -15.87
N ILE A 3 -1.54 -1.33 -14.71
CA ILE A 3 -0.53 -1.98 -13.87
C ILE A 3 -1.13 -2.18 -12.47
N ASP A 4 -1.07 -3.39 -11.97
CA ASP A 4 -1.33 -3.70 -10.56
C ASP A 4 -0.05 -3.43 -9.78
N SER A 5 -0.06 -2.38 -8.99
CA SER A 5 1.14 -1.86 -8.33
C SER A 5 1.42 -2.47 -6.97
N HIS A 6 0.63 -3.44 -6.51
CA HIS A 6 0.77 -4.04 -5.18
C HIS A 6 0.40 -5.52 -5.20
N ILE A 7 1.41 -6.38 -5.23
CA ILE A 7 1.26 -7.84 -5.36
C ILE A 7 2.36 -8.53 -4.55
N HIS A 8 1.98 -9.60 -3.85
CA HIS A 8 2.88 -10.44 -3.07
C HIS A 8 3.04 -11.82 -3.69
N THR A 9 4.27 -12.30 -3.72
CA THR A 9 4.59 -13.65 -4.19
C THR A 9 5.13 -14.53 -3.04
N GLU A 10 5.65 -15.69 -3.36
CA GLU A 10 6.27 -16.61 -2.43
C GLU A 10 7.49 -16.06 -1.65
N PHE A 11 7.89 -14.82 -1.89
CA PHE A 11 8.89 -14.11 -1.10
C PHE A 11 8.28 -13.42 0.13
N SER A 12 6.99 -13.15 0.13
CA SER A 12 6.26 -12.67 1.32
C SER A 12 5.79 -13.85 2.15
N ASP A 13 5.98 -13.81 3.47
CA ASP A 13 5.68 -14.94 4.38
C ASP A 13 4.20 -15.38 4.39
N ASP A 14 3.31 -14.49 3.98
CA ASP A 14 1.85 -14.70 3.94
C ASP A 14 1.31 -15.00 2.53
N SER A 15 2.20 -15.20 1.54
CA SER A 15 1.82 -15.56 0.17
C SER A 15 2.49 -16.83 -0.33
N GLU A 16 1.70 -17.72 -0.92
CA GLU A 16 2.20 -18.93 -1.61
C GLU A 16 2.21 -18.76 -3.14
N MET A 17 1.90 -17.56 -3.66
CA MET A 17 1.77 -17.29 -5.09
C MET A 17 3.12 -17.43 -5.80
N LYS A 18 3.20 -18.42 -6.68
CA LYS A 18 4.40 -18.60 -7.53
C LYS A 18 4.42 -17.59 -8.66
N VAL A 19 5.60 -17.08 -8.99
CA VAL A 19 5.80 -16.15 -10.12
C VAL A 19 5.15 -16.62 -11.43
N LYS A 20 5.16 -17.94 -11.69
CA LYS A 20 4.53 -18.51 -12.90
C LYS A 20 3.04 -18.26 -12.94
N ASN A 21 2.35 -18.39 -11.80
CA ASN A 21 0.91 -18.17 -11.70
C ASN A 21 0.56 -16.69 -11.92
N ALA A 22 1.35 -15.79 -11.33
CA ALA A 22 1.20 -14.34 -11.54
C ALA A 22 1.40 -13.98 -13.03
N LEU A 23 2.46 -14.48 -13.67
CA LEU A 23 2.74 -14.26 -15.09
C LEU A 23 1.64 -14.83 -16.02
N GLU A 24 1.05 -15.96 -15.66
CA GLU A 24 -0.08 -16.52 -16.40
C GLU A 24 -1.32 -15.64 -16.26
N GLN A 25 -1.63 -15.19 -15.06
CA GLN A 25 -2.76 -14.30 -14.82
C GLN A 25 -2.59 -12.95 -15.52
N SER A 26 -1.39 -12.35 -15.48
CA SER A 26 -1.08 -11.13 -16.22
C SER A 26 -1.31 -11.29 -17.73
N ARG A 27 -0.93 -12.44 -18.29
CA ARG A 27 -1.20 -12.73 -19.71
C ARG A 27 -2.69 -12.86 -20.01
N LYS A 28 -3.46 -13.49 -19.11
CA LYS A 28 -4.91 -13.67 -19.29
C LYS A 28 -5.68 -12.35 -19.16
N SER A 29 -5.35 -11.55 -18.16
CA SER A 29 -6.03 -10.27 -17.86
C SER A 29 -5.54 -9.10 -18.72
N GLY A 30 -4.32 -9.18 -19.25
CA GLY A 30 -3.65 -8.07 -19.93
C GLY A 30 -3.11 -6.99 -18.97
N ILE A 31 -3.22 -7.18 -17.65
CA ILE A 31 -2.73 -6.27 -16.62
C ILE A 31 -1.25 -6.55 -16.36
N GLY A 32 -0.42 -5.48 -16.37
CA GLY A 32 0.95 -5.57 -15.90
C GLY A 32 1.02 -5.53 -14.37
N MET A 33 2.18 -5.78 -13.79
CA MET A 33 2.34 -6.01 -12.36
C MET A 33 3.58 -5.35 -11.80
N THR A 34 3.53 -4.96 -10.52
CA THR A 34 4.69 -4.70 -9.69
C THR A 34 4.64 -5.64 -8.48
N PHE A 35 5.65 -6.47 -8.31
CA PHE A 35 5.80 -7.27 -7.09
C PHE A 35 6.32 -6.37 -5.98
N THR A 36 5.71 -6.43 -4.82
CA THR A 36 5.98 -5.58 -3.66
C THR A 36 5.99 -6.42 -2.40
N GLU A 37 7.02 -7.24 -2.26
CA GLU A 37 7.15 -8.17 -1.14
C GLU A 37 7.27 -7.42 0.19
N HIS A 38 6.78 -8.02 1.27
CA HIS A 38 6.81 -7.45 2.60
C HIS A 38 8.23 -7.30 3.16
N LEU A 39 8.54 -6.11 3.67
CA LEU A 39 9.68 -5.84 4.51
C LEU A 39 9.25 -5.11 5.78
N ASP A 40 8.86 -5.88 6.80
CA ASP A 40 8.47 -5.40 8.11
C ASP A 40 9.56 -5.74 9.13
N LEU A 41 10.56 -4.88 9.24
CA LEU A 41 11.67 -5.04 10.19
C LEU A 41 11.22 -4.76 11.62
N LYS A 42 11.83 -5.47 12.57
CA LYS A 42 11.51 -5.34 14.02
C LYS A 42 10.01 -5.49 14.29
N PHE A 43 9.37 -6.37 13.53
CA PHE A 43 7.93 -6.58 13.62
C PHE A 43 7.53 -7.12 15.01
N PRO A 44 6.33 -6.77 15.52
CA PRO A 44 5.85 -7.26 16.82
C PRO A 44 5.95 -8.77 16.94
N LYS A 45 6.37 -9.26 18.10
CA LYS A 45 6.67 -10.67 18.43
C LYS A 45 8.05 -11.19 18.02
N GLY A 46 8.96 -10.31 17.54
CA GLY A 46 10.37 -10.65 17.35
C GLY A 46 10.67 -11.52 16.13
N ALA A 47 9.75 -11.61 15.19
CA ALA A 47 10.01 -12.14 13.86
C ALA A 47 9.94 -11.00 12.86
N ASP A 48 11.06 -10.73 12.17
CA ASP A 48 11.01 -9.85 11.02
C ASP A 48 10.19 -10.55 9.92
N MET A 49 9.20 -9.87 9.36
CA MET A 49 8.60 -10.28 8.10
C MET A 49 9.48 -9.69 6.99
N ALA A 50 10.57 -10.37 6.69
CA ALA A 50 11.59 -9.90 5.77
C ALA A 50 12.01 -11.03 4.84
N PHE A 51 12.13 -10.72 3.56
CA PHE A 51 12.56 -11.69 2.56
C PHE A 51 14.03 -11.48 2.17
N ASP A 52 14.63 -12.50 1.57
CA ASP A 52 15.97 -12.43 0.98
C ASP A 52 15.93 -11.59 -0.31
N ILE A 53 16.30 -10.31 -0.20
CA ILE A 53 16.25 -9.35 -1.29
C ILE A 53 17.26 -9.69 -2.40
N ASP A 54 18.44 -10.18 -2.05
CA ASP A 54 19.44 -10.62 -3.03
C ASP A 54 18.90 -11.79 -3.87
N LYS A 55 18.26 -12.76 -3.20
CA LYS A 55 17.60 -13.89 -3.87
C LYS A 55 16.42 -13.43 -4.72
N TYR A 56 15.61 -12.48 -4.26
CA TYR A 56 14.49 -11.91 -5.00
C TYR A 56 14.95 -11.33 -6.34
N PHE A 57 15.97 -10.47 -6.36
CA PHE A 57 16.51 -9.92 -7.59
C PHE A 57 17.16 -11.01 -8.47
N ASN A 58 17.94 -11.92 -7.90
CA ASN A 58 18.55 -13.02 -8.65
C ASN A 58 17.52 -13.91 -9.36
N ASP A 59 16.39 -14.18 -8.71
CA ASP A 59 15.36 -15.06 -9.25
C ASP A 59 14.41 -14.33 -10.22
N TYR A 60 14.11 -13.04 -9.98
CA TYR A 60 13.04 -12.31 -10.66
C TYR A 60 13.51 -11.29 -11.70
N GLU A 61 14.76 -10.82 -11.68
CA GLU A 61 15.30 -9.85 -12.66
C GLU A 61 15.06 -10.28 -14.12
N LYS A 62 15.18 -11.57 -14.40
CA LYS A 62 14.93 -12.15 -15.75
C LYS A 62 13.49 -11.97 -16.26
N TYR A 63 12.53 -11.66 -15.39
CA TYR A 63 11.14 -11.40 -15.75
C TYR A 63 10.82 -9.91 -15.87
N ARG A 64 11.74 -9.04 -15.39
CA ARG A 64 11.57 -7.59 -15.44
C ARG A 64 11.36 -7.10 -16.86
N SER A 65 10.36 -6.27 -17.07
CA SER A 65 9.94 -5.84 -18.40
C SER A 65 9.09 -4.58 -18.32
N LYS A 66 8.44 -4.20 -19.42
CA LYS A 66 7.43 -3.13 -19.41
C LYS A 66 6.14 -3.53 -18.69
N LYS A 67 5.93 -4.83 -18.44
CA LYS A 67 4.72 -5.35 -17.80
C LYS A 67 4.96 -5.94 -16.42
N LEU A 68 6.22 -6.05 -16.00
CA LEU A 68 6.57 -6.53 -14.68
C LEU A 68 7.70 -5.69 -14.11
N MET A 69 7.44 -5.02 -13.01
CA MET A 69 8.34 -4.25 -12.19
C MET A 69 8.65 -4.99 -10.90
N LEU A 70 9.81 -4.70 -10.32
CA LEU A 70 10.25 -5.24 -9.04
C LEU A 70 10.27 -4.10 -8.01
N GLY A 71 9.39 -4.18 -7.06
CA GLY A 71 9.22 -3.22 -5.98
C GLY A 71 9.35 -3.87 -4.61
N ILE A 72 8.94 -3.14 -3.60
CA ILE A 72 8.93 -3.56 -2.20
C ILE A 72 7.83 -2.83 -1.44
N GLU A 73 7.18 -3.52 -0.50
CA GLU A 73 6.33 -2.90 0.51
C GLU A 73 7.08 -2.84 1.84
N ILE A 74 7.34 -1.62 2.31
CA ILE A 74 8.07 -1.36 3.55
C ILE A 74 7.09 -1.04 4.67
N GLY A 75 7.11 -1.84 5.72
CA GLY A 75 6.45 -1.52 6.98
C GLY A 75 7.14 -0.36 7.67
N MET A 76 6.47 0.79 7.70
CA MET A 76 7.04 2.02 8.27
C MET A 76 6.90 2.04 9.78
N GLN A 77 8.03 2.10 10.46
CA GLN A 77 8.15 2.30 11.90
C GLN A 77 9.36 3.18 12.19
N GLU A 78 9.26 4.13 13.13
CA GLU A 78 10.37 5.02 13.51
C GLU A 78 11.64 4.25 13.89
N VAL A 79 11.48 3.11 14.56
CA VAL A 79 12.59 2.27 15.04
C VAL A 79 13.36 1.56 13.93
N CYS A 80 12.84 1.54 12.70
CA CYS A 80 13.42 0.86 11.53
C CYS A 80 13.79 1.83 10.41
N LEU A 81 13.65 3.13 10.62
CA LEU A 81 13.81 4.15 9.57
C LEU A 81 15.14 4.03 8.83
N GLU A 82 16.25 3.93 9.55
CA GLU A 82 17.58 3.91 8.94
C GLU A 82 17.85 2.59 8.21
N GLU A 83 17.46 1.46 8.79
CA GLU A 83 17.60 0.16 8.13
C GLU A 83 16.75 0.09 6.84
N ASN A 84 15.52 0.60 6.88
CA ASN A 84 14.66 0.68 5.71
C ASN A 84 15.23 1.62 4.64
N ARG A 85 15.82 2.75 5.03
CA ARG A 85 16.51 3.69 4.13
C ARG A 85 17.71 3.04 3.45
N GLU A 86 18.50 2.27 4.19
CA GLU A 86 19.64 1.53 3.65
C GLU A 86 19.16 0.53 2.58
N VAL A 87 18.14 -0.27 2.87
CA VAL A 87 17.55 -1.21 1.90
C VAL A 87 17.04 -0.47 0.66
N ALA A 88 16.26 0.60 0.84
CA ALA A 88 15.70 1.39 -0.25
C ALA A 88 16.75 1.98 -1.19
N SER A 89 17.94 2.33 -0.66
CA SER A 89 19.05 2.90 -1.43
C SER A 89 19.96 1.86 -2.08
N LYS A 90 20.05 0.68 -1.49
CA LYS A 90 20.98 -0.38 -1.91
C LYS A 90 20.50 -1.13 -3.15
N TYR A 91 19.19 -1.34 -3.27
CA TYR A 91 18.62 -2.20 -4.29
C TYR A 91 17.89 -1.42 -5.39
N PRO A 92 17.91 -1.88 -6.65
CA PRO A 92 17.33 -1.17 -7.78
C PRO A 92 15.82 -1.43 -7.92
N PHE A 93 15.06 -1.13 -6.86
CA PHE A 93 13.61 -1.23 -6.92
C PHE A 93 13.01 -0.27 -7.96
N ASP A 94 11.98 -0.72 -8.65
CA ASP A 94 11.16 0.13 -9.52
C ASP A 94 10.19 1.00 -8.72
N TYR A 95 9.72 0.49 -7.57
CA TYR A 95 8.68 1.09 -6.75
C TYR A 95 8.85 0.72 -5.28
N ILE A 96 8.67 1.70 -4.41
CA ILE A 96 8.66 1.51 -2.96
C ILE A 96 7.36 2.06 -2.40
N ILE A 97 6.53 1.16 -1.86
CA ILE A 97 5.32 1.52 -1.12
C ILE A 97 5.61 1.48 0.38
N GLY A 98 5.16 2.49 1.11
CA GLY A 98 5.29 2.55 2.57
C GLY A 98 3.95 2.32 3.25
N SER A 99 3.87 1.39 4.17
CA SER A 99 2.64 0.94 4.82
C SER A 99 2.74 0.94 6.33
N ILE A 100 1.62 1.08 7.03
CA ILE A 100 1.54 0.98 8.49
C ILE A 100 0.85 -0.34 8.84
N HIS A 101 1.64 -1.33 9.25
CA HIS A 101 1.17 -2.64 9.70
C HIS A 101 1.23 -2.77 11.23
N ALA A 102 2.10 -2.03 11.89
CA ALA A 102 2.26 -2.03 13.34
C ALA A 102 2.20 -0.61 13.92
N VAL A 103 1.64 -0.47 15.10
CA VAL A 103 1.50 0.79 15.83
C VAL A 103 1.94 0.62 17.29
N GLY A 104 2.96 1.37 17.70
CA GLY A 104 3.47 1.30 19.05
C GLY A 104 4.00 -0.08 19.47
N GLY A 105 4.56 -0.83 18.50
CA GLY A 105 5.07 -2.19 18.71
C GLY A 105 3.98 -3.26 18.78
N GLU A 106 2.75 -2.95 18.38
CA GLU A 106 1.63 -3.90 18.27
C GLU A 106 1.21 -4.04 16.80
N ASP A 107 1.08 -5.29 16.34
CA ASP A 107 0.56 -5.62 15.02
C ASP A 107 -0.96 -5.38 14.98
N ILE A 108 -1.42 -4.52 14.08
CA ILE A 108 -2.84 -4.15 13.97
C ILE A 108 -3.71 -5.20 13.28
N TYR A 109 -3.11 -6.27 12.76
CA TYR A 109 -3.81 -7.46 12.28
C TYR A 109 -4.52 -8.19 13.43
N TYR A 110 -3.95 -8.22 14.64
CA TYR A 110 -4.46 -9.02 15.74
C TYR A 110 -5.49 -8.28 16.59
N PRO A 111 -6.56 -8.97 17.05
CA PRO A 111 -7.57 -8.40 17.96
C PRO A 111 -6.98 -7.73 19.21
N LYS A 112 -5.83 -8.20 19.68
CA LYS A 112 -5.14 -7.66 20.85
C LYS A 112 -4.85 -6.17 20.73
N TYR A 113 -4.53 -5.65 19.54
CA TYR A 113 -4.31 -4.22 19.34
C TYR A 113 -5.53 -3.38 19.75
N TYR A 114 -6.73 -3.90 19.58
CA TYR A 114 -7.99 -3.19 19.82
C TYR A 114 -8.50 -3.34 21.27
N GLU A 115 -7.98 -4.31 22.04
CA GLU A 115 -8.43 -4.58 23.40
C GLU A 115 -8.26 -3.35 24.30
N GLY A 116 -9.33 -3.00 25.04
CA GLY A 116 -9.35 -1.86 25.96
C GLY A 116 -9.30 -0.48 25.31
N LYS A 117 -9.39 -0.39 23.98
CA LYS A 117 -9.42 0.86 23.22
C LYS A 117 -10.80 1.04 22.58
N THR A 118 -11.31 2.26 22.57
CA THR A 118 -12.41 2.64 21.70
C THR A 118 -11.93 2.71 20.24
N LYS A 119 -12.84 2.65 19.27
CA LYS A 119 -12.53 2.85 17.84
C LYS A 119 -11.72 4.13 17.64
N LYS A 120 -12.17 5.23 18.24
CA LYS A 120 -11.51 6.52 18.13
C LYS A 120 -10.05 6.45 18.60
N GLU A 121 -9.78 5.91 19.78
CA GLU A 121 -8.42 5.81 20.32
C GLU A 121 -7.49 4.93 19.47
N ALA A 122 -8.01 3.81 18.95
CA ALA A 122 -7.22 2.92 18.10
C ALA A 122 -6.88 3.58 16.75
N TYR A 123 -7.84 4.26 16.13
CA TYR A 123 -7.67 4.90 14.83
C TYR A 123 -6.83 6.18 14.93
N GLU A 124 -6.98 6.97 15.99
CA GLU A 124 -6.11 8.12 16.23
C GLU A 124 -4.64 7.69 16.36
N LYS A 125 -4.35 6.63 17.11
CA LYS A 125 -2.99 6.08 17.21
C LYS A 125 -2.45 5.63 15.85
N TYR A 126 -3.28 4.99 15.04
CA TYR A 126 -2.92 4.57 13.69
C TYR A 126 -2.57 5.76 12.79
N PHE A 127 -3.41 6.80 12.76
CA PHE A 127 -3.15 7.99 11.95
C PHE A 127 -1.97 8.80 12.48
N LEU A 128 -1.78 8.92 13.79
CA LEU A 128 -0.61 9.57 14.37
C LEU A 128 0.69 8.85 14.01
N SER A 129 0.69 7.51 14.03
CA SER A 129 1.83 6.72 13.54
C SER A 129 2.07 6.96 12.05
N MET A 130 1.01 7.04 11.25
CA MET A 130 1.13 7.34 9.82
C MET A 130 1.72 8.74 9.58
N ILE A 131 1.25 9.77 10.30
CA ILE A 131 1.79 11.14 10.22
C ILE A 131 3.28 11.16 10.53
N ALA A 132 3.68 10.55 11.65
CA ALA A 132 5.08 10.52 12.08
C ALA A 132 5.99 9.84 11.04
N ASN A 133 5.51 8.77 10.43
CA ASN A 133 6.30 8.00 9.47
C ASN A 133 6.33 8.65 8.07
N VAL A 134 5.23 9.16 7.52
CA VAL A 134 5.24 9.78 6.17
C VAL A 134 6.11 11.03 6.10
N GLU A 135 6.36 11.68 7.24
CA GLU A 135 7.30 12.81 7.32
C GLU A 135 8.75 12.37 7.19
N GLN A 136 9.11 11.21 7.75
CA GLN A 136 10.48 10.73 7.83
C GLN A 136 10.88 9.79 6.68
N TYR A 137 9.92 9.04 6.13
CA TYR A 137 10.12 8.08 5.05
C TYR A 137 10.08 8.76 3.67
N ASP A 138 10.96 9.73 3.46
CA ASP A 138 11.05 10.53 2.22
C ASP A 138 11.45 9.72 0.98
N PHE A 139 11.92 8.50 1.18
CA PHE A 139 12.35 7.59 0.11
C PHE A 139 11.25 6.66 -0.42
N ILE A 140 10.05 6.65 0.13
CA ILE A 140 8.92 5.92 -0.48
C ILE A 140 8.40 6.67 -1.71
N ASP A 141 7.70 5.98 -2.61
CA ASP A 141 7.03 6.58 -3.77
C ASP A 141 5.54 6.80 -3.49
N SER A 142 4.94 5.88 -2.75
CA SER A 142 3.52 5.89 -2.42
C SER A 142 3.27 5.48 -0.98
N LEU A 143 2.25 6.11 -0.37
CA LEU A 143 1.65 5.60 0.86
C LEU A 143 0.67 4.48 0.52
N GLY A 144 0.85 3.31 1.10
CA GLY A 144 -0.04 2.15 0.95
C GLY A 144 -1.38 2.34 1.68
N HIS A 145 -2.29 1.48 1.39
CA HIS A 145 -3.64 1.31 1.96
C HIS A 145 -3.94 2.11 3.25
N ILE A 146 -4.40 3.35 3.11
CA ILE A 146 -4.76 4.22 4.24
C ILE A 146 -5.82 3.60 5.17
N ASP A 147 -6.55 2.63 4.68
CA ASP A 147 -7.66 1.96 5.37
C ASP A 147 -7.31 0.55 5.90
N TYR A 148 -6.02 0.21 6.02
CA TYR A 148 -5.58 -1.11 6.49
C TYR A 148 -6.19 -1.49 7.84
N ILE A 149 -6.23 -0.56 8.80
CA ILE A 149 -6.82 -0.80 10.12
C ILE A 149 -8.29 -1.27 10.05
N SER A 150 -9.06 -0.78 9.08
CA SER A 150 -10.46 -1.16 8.91
C SER A 150 -10.66 -2.60 8.45
N ARG A 151 -9.61 -3.28 7.98
CA ARG A 151 -9.68 -4.70 7.60
C ARG A 151 -9.83 -5.59 8.84
N TYR A 152 -9.15 -5.24 9.92
CA TYR A 152 -8.91 -6.10 11.08
C TYR A 152 -9.56 -5.60 12.37
N ALA A 153 -10.02 -4.36 12.40
CA ALA A 153 -10.70 -3.78 13.56
C ALA A 153 -11.89 -4.64 14.02
N THR A 154 -12.05 -4.77 15.32
CA THR A 154 -13.03 -5.65 15.98
C THR A 154 -14.31 -4.92 16.38
N TYR A 155 -14.49 -3.66 15.99
CA TYR A 155 -15.65 -2.84 16.28
C TYR A 155 -16.82 -3.18 15.33
N ASP A 156 -18.06 -3.00 15.79
CA ASP A 156 -19.25 -3.18 14.96
C ASP A 156 -19.20 -2.29 13.70
N ASP A 157 -18.91 -1.00 13.89
CA ASP A 157 -18.54 -0.09 12.81
C ASP A 157 -17.02 0.05 12.77
N LYS A 158 -16.41 -0.56 11.77
CA LYS A 158 -14.96 -0.52 11.55
C LYS A 158 -14.53 0.41 10.42
N GLU A 159 -15.46 1.14 9.82
CA GLU A 159 -15.16 2.01 8.70
C GLU A 159 -14.47 3.31 9.14
N ILE A 160 -13.59 3.83 8.29
CA ILE A 160 -13.04 5.17 8.45
C ILE A 160 -14.05 6.16 7.89
N HIS A 161 -14.74 6.89 8.76
CA HIS A 161 -15.55 8.02 8.34
C HIS A 161 -14.68 9.28 8.31
N TYR A 162 -14.53 9.87 7.13
CA TYR A 162 -13.62 11.00 6.93
C TYR A 162 -13.82 12.12 7.95
N ASN A 163 -15.07 12.47 8.26
CA ASN A 163 -15.42 13.53 9.21
C ASN A 163 -15.06 13.25 10.67
N GLU A 164 -14.75 11.99 11.01
CA GLU A 164 -14.30 11.62 12.37
C GLU A 164 -12.78 11.81 12.54
N PHE A 165 -12.02 11.79 11.42
CA PHE A 165 -10.56 11.77 11.40
C PHE A 165 -9.95 12.75 10.39
N ASP A 166 -10.71 13.76 9.96
CA ASP A 166 -10.35 14.66 8.87
C ASP A 166 -9.07 15.46 9.16
N GLU A 167 -8.84 15.87 10.41
CA GLU A 167 -7.62 16.57 10.80
C GLU A 167 -6.37 15.71 10.53
N TYR A 168 -6.37 14.45 10.95
CA TYR A 168 -5.27 13.52 10.76
C TYR A 168 -5.07 13.17 9.28
N ILE A 169 -6.16 12.83 8.59
CA ILE A 169 -6.13 12.45 7.18
C ILE A 169 -5.61 13.61 6.32
N ASN A 170 -6.06 14.83 6.58
CA ASN A 170 -5.59 16.01 5.86
C ASN A 170 -4.12 16.30 6.12
N GLU A 171 -3.61 16.07 7.33
CA GLU A 171 -2.19 16.26 7.65
C GLU A 171 -1.31 15.26 6.90
N ILE A 172 -1.71 13.98 6.88
CA ILE A 172 -1.06 12.95 6.07
C ILE A 172 -1.00 13.38 4.60
N PHE A 173 -2.14 13.76 4.03
CA PHE A 173 -2.23 14.13 2.61
C PHE A 173 -1.44 15.37 2.25
N LYS A 174 -1.42 16.41 3.12
CA LYS A 174 -0.59 17.59 2.92
C LYS A 174 0.90 17.23 2.88
N THR A 175 1.33 16.34 3.79
CA THR A 175 2.71 15.85 3.82
C THR A 175 3.07 15.07 2.56
N ILE A 176 2.21 14.14 2.13
CA ILE A 176 2.38 13.37 0.90
C ILE A 176 2.49 14.31 -0.32
N VAL A 177 1.60 15.29 -0.44
CA VAL A 177 1.62 16.24 -1.56
C VAL A 177 2.85 17.15 -1.52
N ARG A 178 3.23 17.67 -0.34
CA ARG A 178 4.41 18.49 -0.15
C ARG A 178 5.70 17.76 -0.52
N ASN A 179 5.77 16.47 -0.22
CA ASN A 179 6.93 15.62 -0.51
C ASN A 179 6.88 14.99 -1.91
N GLU A 180 5.95 15.43 -2.76
CA GLU A 180 5.76 14.93 -4.15
C GLU A 180 5.56 13.41 -4.23
N LYS A 181 4.97 12.82 -3.18
CA LYS A 181 4.59 11.40 -3.14
C LYS A 181 3.14 11.24 -3.59
N VAL A 182 2.75 9.99 -3.81
CA VAL A 182 1.37 9.64 -4.14
C VAL A 182 0.75 8.77 -3.05
N ILE A 183 -0.53 8.48 -3.17
CA ILE A 183 -1.21 7.49 -2.33
C ILE A 183 -1.71 6.33 -3.18
N GLU A 184 -1.83 5.18 -2.56
CA GLU A 184 -2.43 4.02 -3.20
C GLU A 184 -3.96 4.04 -3.10
N ILE A 185 -4.63 3.63 -4.18
CA ILE A 185 -5.97 3.06 -4.12
C ILE A 185 -5.81 1.56 -4.01
N ASN A 186 -5.85 1.04 -2.78
CA ASN A 186 -5.86 -0.38 -2.54
C ASN A 186 -7.26 -0.94 -2.81
N THR A 187 -7.35 -1.96 -3.67
CA THR A 187 -8.65 -2.41 -4.17
C THR A 187 -9.31 -3.48 -3.31
N ARG A 188 -8.60 -4.02 -2.31
CA ARG A 188 -9.04 -5.17 -1.50
C ARG A 188 -10.41 -4.98 -0.84
N ARG A 189 -10.78 -3.73 -0.51
CA ARG A 189 -12.08 -3.42 0.11
C ARG A 189 -13.10 -2.79 -0.84
N LEU A 190 -12.75 -2.54 -2.10
CA LEU A 190 -13.64 -1.86 -3.06
C LEU A 190 -14.86 -2.69 -3.48
N GLY A 191 -14.87 -3.99 -3.19
CA GLY A 191 -16.05 -4.84 -3.33
C GLY A 191 -17.11 -4.62 -2.26
N ASN A 192 -16.76 -4.00 -1.12
CA ASN A 192 -17.71 -3.63 -0.07
C ASN A 192 -18.26 -2.23 -0.36
N LYS A 193 -19.59 -2.11 -0.46
CA LYS A 193 -20.27 -0.86 -0.83
C LYS A 193 -20.05 0.27 0.18
N GLU A 194 -20.00 -0.04 1.47
CA GLU A 194 -19.79 0.94 2.53
C GLU A 194 -18.35 1.45 2.53
N ALA A 195 -17.37 0.53 2.51
CA ALA A 195 -15.95 0.87 2.37
C ALA A 195 -15.71 1.73 1.12
N TYR A 196 -16.28 1.35 -0.04
CA TYR A 196 -16.16 2.10 -1.29
C TYR A 196 -16.68 3.53 -1.14
N THR A 197 -17.85 3.71 -0.49
CA THR A 197 -18.44 5.04 -0.28
C THR A 197 -17.58 5.91 0.64
N ASN A 198 -17.06 5.34 1.72
CA ASN A 198 -16.18 6.05 2.65
C ASN A 198 -14.84 6.43 2.00
N LEU A 199 -14.25 5.51 1.22
CA LEU A 199 -13.02 5.78 0.48
C LEU A 199 -13.18 6.91 -0.55
N ILE A 200 -14.32 7.04 -1.22
CA ILE A 200 -14.58 8.19 -2.10
C ILE A 200 -14.42 9.52 -1.34
N ASN A 201 -14.92 9.62 -0.10
CA ASN A 201 -14.80 10.85 0.68
C ASN A 201 -13.34 11.15 1.05
N ILE A 202 -12.58 10.12 1.43
CA ILE A 202 -11.15 10.20 1.74
C ILE A 202 -10.36 10.65 0.50
N TYR A 203 -10.56 10.03 -0.67
CA TYR A 203 -9.83 10.41 -1.88
C TYR A 203 -10.25 11.78 -2.46
N LYS A 204 -11.49 12.22 -2.22
CA LYS A 204 -11.89 13.62 -2.49
C LYS A 204 -11.11 14.60 -1.64
N ALA A 205 -10.89 14.31 -0.35
CA ALA A 205 -10.07 15.14 0.51
C ALA A 205 -8.61 15.19 0.03
N TYR A 206 -8.03 14.06 -0.39
CA TYR A 206 -6.72 14.04 -1.03
C TYR A 206 -6.66 14.98 -2.25
N ARG A 207 -7.69 14.95 -3.10
CA ARG A 207 -7.79 15.84 -4.25
C ARG A 207 -7.88 17.29 -3.85
N GLN A 208 -8.61 17.62 -2.78
CA GLN A 208 -8.78 19.00 -2.27
C GLN A 208 -7.49 19.60 -1.75
N VAL A 209 -6.62 18.83 -1.11
CA VAL A 209 -5.31 19.32 -0.63
C VAL A 209 -4.24 19.36 -1.73
N GLY A 210 -4.60 19.10 -2.98
CA GLY A 210 -3.71 19.21 -4.14
C GLY A 210 -3.22 17.88 -4.70
N GLY A 211 -3.59 16.74 -4.12
CA GLY A 211 -3.28 15.43 -4.64
C GLY A 211 -3.84 15.23 -6.05
N LYS A 212 -3.07 14.61 -6.94
CA LYS A 212 -3.44 14.44 -8.36
C LYS A 212 -3.28 13.01 -8.83
N TYR A 213 -2.33 12.28 -8.28
CA TYR A 213 -1.86 11.01 -8.77
C TYR A 213 -2.04 9.94 -7.70
N VAL A 214 -2.40 8.74 -8.14
CA VAL A 214 -2.59 7.57 -7.27
C VAL A 214 -2.02 6.34 -7.93
N THR A 215 -1.45 5.42 -7.17
CA THR A 215 -1.24 4.05 -7.65
C THR A 215 -2.50 3.23 -7.42
N ILE A 216 -2.66 2.14 -8.16
CA ILE A 216 -3.73 1.15 -7.94
C ILE A 216 -3.07 -0.18 -7.65
N GLY A 217 -3.41 -0.78 -6.52
CA GLY A 217 -2.88 -2.07 -6.09
C GLY A 217 -3.97 -3.01 -5.59
N SER A 218 -3.92 -4.27 -5.99
CA SER A 218 -4.87 -5.28 -5.50
C SER A 218 -4.45 -5.85 -4.14
N ASP A 219 -3.18 -5.74 -3.80
CA ASP A 219 -2.61 -6.37 -2.62
C ASP A 219 -2.86 -7.90 -2.67
N ALA A 220 -2.66 -8.45 -3.89
CA ALA A 220 -2.97 -9.82 -4.21
C ALA A 220 -1.91 -10.76 -3.64
N HIS A 221 -2.36 -11.76 -2.89
CA HIS A 221 -1.56 -12.89 -2.37
C HIS A 221 -1.87 -14.20 -3.13
N ASN A 222 -2.84 -14.15 -4.05
CA ASN A 222 -3.22 -15.24 -4.95
C ASN A 222 -3.36 -14.71 -6.38
N ALA A 223 -3.08 -15.53 -7.37
CA ALA A 223 -3.06 -15.10 -8.77
C ALA A 223 -4.43 -14.59 -9.26
N GLU A 224 -5.52 -15.20 -8.81
CA GLU A 224 -6.88 -14.81 -9.18
C GLU A 224 -7.29 -13.43 -8.67
N ASP A 225 -6.62 -12.92 -7.62
CA ASP A 225 -6.90 -11.60 -7.05
C ASP A 225 -6.16 -10.46 -7.78
N ILE A 226 -5.21 -10.78 -8.67
CA ILE A 226 -4.48 -9.78 -9.47
C ILE A 226 -5.46 -8.98 -10.33
N GLY A 227 -5.49 -7.66 -10.13
CA GLY A 227 -6.40 -6.75 -10.81
C GLY A 227 -7.84 -6.80 -10.28
N ALA A 228 -8.09 -7.46 -9.14
CA ALA A 228 -9.41 -7.49 -8.53
C ALA A 228 -9.93 -6.07 -8.26
N TYR A 229 -11.20 -5.83 -8.56
CA TYR A 229 -11.90 -4.54 -8.37
C TYR A 229 -11.25 -3.33 -9.07
N PHE A 230 -10.43 -3.52 -10.10
CA PHE A 230 -9.82 -2.42 -10.86
C PHE A 230 -10.84 -1.53 -11.54
N THR A 231 -11.98 -2.07 -11.99
CA THR A 231 -13.09 -1.27 -12.53
C THR A 231 -13.62 -0.27 -11.50
N GLN A 232 -13.75 -0.69 -10.23
CA GLN A 232 -14.16 0.17 -9.13
C GLN A 232 -13.10 1.24 -8.82
N ALA A 233 -11.81 0.87 -8.84
CA ALA A 233 -10.71 1.80 -8.63
C ALA A 233 -10.65 2.89 -9.72
N ILE A 234 -10.80 2.53 -10.98
CA ILE A 234 -10.87 3.47 -12.10
C ILE A 234 -12.05 4.42 -11.93
N ARG A 235 -13.23 3.89 -11.60
CA ARG A 235 -14.41 4.73 -11.33
C ARG A 235 -14.19 5.67 -10.14
N LEU A 236 -13.49 5.23 -9.09
CA LEU A 236 -13.10 6.09 -7.97
C LEU A 236 -12.17 7.22 -8.44
N CYS A 237 -11.20 6.92 -9.28
CA CYS A 237 -10.33 7.93 -9.90
C CYS A 237 -11.15 8.98 -10.66
N GLU A 238 -12.12 8.55 -11.46
CA GLU A 238 -13.01 9.47 -12.22
C GLU A 238 -13.83 10.37 -11.27
N ILE A 239 -14.48 9.77 -10.26
CA ILE A 239 -15.30 10.50 -9.27
C ILE A 239 -14.46 11.55 -8.51
N CYS A 240 -13.23 11.20 -8.16
CA CYS A 240 -12.34 12.05 -7.38
C CYS A 240 -11.43 12.95 -8.24
N ASN A 241 -11.52 12.88 -9.57
CA ASN A 241 -10.63 13.59 -10.50
C ASN A 241 -9.15 13.34 -10.21
N LEU A 242 -8.79 12.04 -10.03
CA LEU A 242 -7.44 11.54 -9.80
C LEU A 242 -6.94 10.82 -11.05
N LYS A 243 -5.62 10.81 -11.25
CA LYS A 243 -4.97 10.15 -12.38
C LYS A 243 -4.20 8.94 -11.87
N PRO A 244 -4.51 7.73 -12.35
CA PRO A 244 -3.74 6.55 -11.99
C PRO A 244 -2.37 6.54 -12.66
N VAL A 245 -1.37 6.20 -11.86
CA VAL A 245 0.04 6.10 -12.23
C VAL A 245 0.65 4.81 -11.70
N TYR A 246 1.82 4.48 -12.20
CA TYR A 246 2.68 3.43 -11.67
C TYR A 246 4.13 3.94 -11.65
N PHE A 247 5.02 3.20 -11.04
CA PHE A 247 6.44 3.55 -10.99
C PHE A 247 7.29 2.52 -11.72
N LYS A 248 8.30 3.02 -12.43
CA LYS A 248 9.35 2.23 -13.05
C LYS A 248 10.68 2.93 -12.85
N GLU A 249 11.67 2.22 -12.34
CA GLU A 249 12.97 2.81 -11.99
C GLU A 249 12.80 4.05 -11.10
N ARG A 250 11.84 4.01 -10.17
CA ARG A 250 11.45 5.10 -9.25
C ARG A 250 10.92 6.36 -9.96
N LYS A 251 10.55 6.23 -11.23
CA LYS A 251 9.95 7.32 -12.02
C LYS A 251 8.48 7.06 -12.25
N MET A 252 7.68 8.09 -12.01
CA MET A 252 6.25 8.04 -12.20
C MET A 252 5.88 7.98 -13.69
N GLU A 253 5.05 7.02 -14.06
CA GLU A 253 4.53 6.79 -15.40
C GLU A 253 2.99 6.79 -15.38
N TYR A 254 2.35 7.28 -16.44
CA TYR A 254 0.89 7.31 -16.51
C TYR A 254 0.32 5.97 -16.95
N MET A 255 -0.72 5.50 -16.24
CA MET A 255 -1.53 4.39 -16.73
C MET A 255 -2.36 4.83 -17.94
N ILE A 256 -2.40 3.97 -18.95
CA ILE A 256 -3.30 4.11 -20.10
C ILE A 256 -4.49 3.19 -19.82
N ILE A 257 -5.64 3.77 -19.56
CA ILE A 257 -6.90 3.10 -19.26
C ILE A 257 -7.65 2.85 -20.56
#